data_03fe95ee47313a0dcadb62e5ae4c727d
#
_entry.id   03fe95ee47313a0dcadb62e5ae4c727d
#
_cell.length_a   1.000
_cell.length_b   1.000
_cell.length_c   1.000
_cell.angle_alpha   90.00
_cell.angle_beta   90.00
_cell.angle_gamma   90.00
#
_symmetry.space_group_name_H-M   'P 1'
#
loop_
_entity.id
_entity.type
_entity.pdbx_description
1 polymer ?
#
loop_
_entity_poly.entity_id
_entity_poly.type
_entity_poly.pdbx_seq_one_letter_code
_entity_poly.pdbx_strand_id
1 'polypeptide(L)'
;MLISSKNLLLTAREGGFAIPHFNFWDEMSAHAHVAAAEKKNVPILLAWAQKHEADIDIDEALILGKFYGAHAKVPIVLHLDHGFSPDLVKYGI
;
A
#
# COMPACT_ATOMS: atom_id res chain seq x y z
N MET A 1 -10.20 -0.03 4.65
CA MET A 1 -10.68 -1.16 3.82
C MET A 1 -9.79 -1.33 2.59
N LEU A 2 -9.55 -2.57 2.21
CA LEU A 2 -8.77 -2.87 1.02
C LEU A 2 -9.61 -2.73 -0.25
N ILE A 3 -9.08 -2.01 -1.24
CA ILE A 3 -9.73 -1.81 -2.54
C ILE A 3 -8.73 -1.98 -3.69
N SER A 4 -9.25 -2.18 -4.90
CA SER A 4 -8.45 -2.14 -6.12
C SER A 4 -8.08 -0.71 -6.49
N SER A 5 -6.89 -0.53 -7.05
CA SER A 5 -6.39 0.79 -7.48
C SER A 5 -7.17 1.41 -8.64
N LYS A 6 -7.75 0.59 -9.52
CA LYS A 6 -8.30 1.03 -10.81
C LYS A 6 -9.31 2.18 -10.67
N ASN A 7 -10.37 1.95 -9.92
CA ASN A 7 -11.45 2.96 -9.78
C ASN A 7 -10.98 4.17 -8.97
N LEU A 8 -10.14 3.95 -7.97
CA LEU A 8 -9.57 5.04 -7.17
C LEU A 8 -8.72 5.99 -8.03
N LEU A 9 -7.85 5.43 -8.86
CA LEU A 9 -6.98 6.23 -9.73
C LEU A 9 -7.77 6.94 -10.83
N LEU A 10 -8.81 6.31 -11.39
CA LEU A 10 -9.69 6.98 -12.33
C LEU A 10 -10.42 8.16 -11.69
N THR A 11 -10.95 7.98 -10.49
CA THR A 11 -11.62 9.05 -9.75
C THR A 11 -10.65 10.21 -9.46
N ALA A 12 -9.43 9.90 -9.06
CA ALA A 12 -8.40 10.91 -8.82
C ALA A 12 -8.06 11.70 -10.09
N ARG A 13 -7.93 11.00 -11.21
CA ARG A 13 -7.65 11.62 -12.52
C ARG A 13 -8.79 12.54 -12.95
N GLU A 14 -10.02 12.08 -12.87
CA GLU A 14 -11.21 12.88 -13.21
C GLU A 14 -11.40 14.07 -12.27
N GLY A 15 -11.11 13.90 -10.98
CA GLY A 15 -11.22 14.95 -9.97
C GLY A 15 -10.02 15.90 -9.90
N GLY A 16 -8.94 15.63 -10.64
CA GLY A 16 -7.75 16.48 -10.67
C GLY A 16 -6.95 16.48 -9.37
N PHE A 17 -6.92 15.35 -8.62
CA PHE A 17 -6.15 15.24 -7.38
C PHE A 17 -5.23 14.01 -7.39
N ALA A 18 -4.20 14.03 -6.54
CA ALA A 18 -3.26 12.92 -6.39
C ALA A 18 -3.63 12.04 -5.21
N ILE A 19 -3.28 10.75 -5.30
CA ILE A 19 -3.39 9.81 -4.19
C ILE A 19 -2.00 9.62 -3.58
N PRO A 20 -1.82 9.79 -2.27
CA PRO A 20 -0.53 9.53 -1.63
C PRO A 20 -0.13 8.06 -1.77
N HIS A 21 1.15 7.84 -2.04
CA HIS A 21 1.76 6.53 -2.20
C HIS A 21 2.98 6.45 -1.29
N PHE A 22 2.93 5.58 -0.27
CA PHE A 22 3.98 5.46 0.73
C PHE A 22 4.48 4.03 0.85
N ASN A 23 5.80 3.87 0.85
CA ASN A 23 6.44 2.60 1.11
C ASN A 23 6.53 2.35 2.62
N PHE A 24 6.25 1.13 3.03
CA PHE A 24 6.49 0.68 4.39
C PHE A 24 7.55 -0.43 4.40
N TRP A 25 8.27 -0.53 5.50
CA TRP A 25 9.39 -1.48 5.67
C TRP A 25 9.38 -2.17 7.03
N ASP A 26 8.40 -1.87 7.87
CA ASP A 26 8.15 -2.50 9.16
C ASP A 26 6.71 -2.22 9.61
N GLU A 27 6.34 -2.79 10.76
CA GLU A 27 5.04 -2.56 11.35
C GLU A 27 4.78 -1.09 11.69
N MET A 28 5.78 -0.40 12.25
CA MET A 28 5.64 0.99 12.67
C MET A 28 5.37 1.93 11.51
N SER A 29 6.08 1.77 10.39
CA SER A 29 5.86 2.58 9.20
C SER A 29 4.50 2.30 8.56
N ALA A 30 4.07 1.04 8.48
CA ALA A 30 2.75 0.69 7.98
C ALA A 30 1.64 1.32 8.85
N HIS A 31 1.75 1.19 10.16
CA HIS A 31 0.82 1.80 11.10
C HIS A 31 0.76 3.31 10.96
N ALA A 32 1.92 3.97 10.90
CA ALA A 32 2.01 5.42 10.80
C ALA A 32 1.35 5.96 9.52
N HIS A 33 1.56 5.31 8.39
CA HIS A 33 0.95 5.72 7.12
C HIS A 33 -0.57 5.59 7.15
N VAL A 34 -1.08 4.47 7.67
CA VAL A 34 -2.53 4.26 7.78
C VAL A 34 -3.15 5.24 8.77
N ALA A 35 -2.53 5.45 9.94
CA ALA A 35 -3.03 6.40 10.94
C ALA A 35 -3.08 7.83 10.38
N ALA A 36 -2.08 8.25 9.61
CA ALA A 36 -2.06 9.55 8.95
C ALA A 36 -3.19 9.68 7.91
N ALA A 37 -3.42 8.65 7.11
CA ALA A 37 -4.51 8.61 6.14
C ALA A 37 -5.88 8.71 6.82
N GLU A 38 -6.09 7.97 7.91
CA GLU A 38 -7.32 8.03 8.69
C GLU A 38 -7.55 9.42 9.30
N LYS A 39 -6.50 10.01 9.89
CA LYS A 39 -6.58 11.35 10.46
C LYS A 39 -6.98 12.41 9.42
N LYS A 40 -6.53 12.26 8.19
CA LYS A 40 -6.85 13.15 7.07
C LYS A 40 -8.10 12.73 6.32
N ASN A 41 -8.64 11.55 6.61
CA ASN A 41 -9.78 10.96 5.91
C ASN A 41 -9.56 10.88 4.39
N VAL A 42 -8.41 10.35 3.98
CA VAL A 42 -8.01 10.20 2.57
C VAL A 42 -7.58 8.78 2.26
N PRO A 43 -7.79 8.31 1.02
CA PRO A 43 -7.24 7.03 0.60
C PRO A 43 -5.72 7.11 0.39
N ILE A 44 -5.03 5.96 0.52
CA ILE A 44 -3.60 5.86 0.20
C ILE A 44 -3.29 4.57 -0.54
N LEU A 45 -2.19 4.58 -1.30
CA LEU A 45 -1.50 3.36 -1.73
C LEU A 45 -0.44 3.04 -0.68
N LEU A 46 -0.59 1.90 -0.02
CA LEU A 46 0.37 1.37 0.94
C LEU A 46 1.25 0.36 0.20
N ALA A 47 2.51 0.68 0.03
CA ALA A 47 3.39 -0.03 -0.88
C ALA A 47 4.58 -0.70 -0.17
N TRP A 48 4.99 -1.84 -0.70
CA TRP A 48 6.24 -2.48 -0.33
C TRP A 48 7.15 -2.55 -1.56
N ALA A 49 8.40 -2.13 -1.41
CA ALA A 49 9.41 -2.21 -2.45
C ALA A 49 10.43 -3.31 -2.12
N GLN A 50 10.86 -4.06 -3.12
CA GLN A 50 11.82 -5.15 -2.93
C GLN A 50 13.14 -4.70 -2.29
N LYS A 51 13.53 -3.46 -2.43
CA LYS A 51 14.72 -2.91 -1.75
C LYS A 51 14.65 -3.02 -0.22
N HIS A 52 13.47 -3.20 0.35
CA HIS A 52 13.26 -3.38 1.80
C HIS A 52 13.20 -4.86 2.22
N GLU A 53 13.53 -5.78 1.32
CA GLU A 53 13.49 -7.23 1.56
C GLU A 53 14.35 -7.67 2.75
N ALA A 54 15.45 -6.93 3.05
CA ALA A 54 16.28 -7.20 4.21
C ALA A 54 15.59 -6.89 5.55
N ASP A 55 14.64 -5.97 5.54
CA ASP A 55 13.88 -5.58 6.74
C ASP A 55 12.66 -6.47 6.93
N ILE A 56 11.82 -6.57 5.90
CA ILE A 56 10.68 -7.49 5.82
C ILE A 56 10.60 -8.06 4.41
N ASP A 57 10.29 -9.35 4.29
CA ASP A 57 10.08 -9.96 3.00
C ASP A 57 8.66 -9.70 2.45
N ILE A 58 8.40 -10.17 1.23
CA ILE A 58 7.11 -9.95 0.57
C ILE A 58 5.94 -10.61 1.32
N ASP A 59 6.17 -11.78 1.94
CA ASP A 59 5.12 -12.49 2.69
C ASP A 59 4.75 -11.73 3.96
N GLU A 60 5.75 -11.26 4.72
CA GLU A 60 5.54 -10.42 5.89
C GLU A 60 4.85 -9.10 5.51
N ALA A 61 5.29 -8.47 4.42
CA ALA A 61 4.69 -7.25 3.91
C ALA A 61 3.21 -7.46 3.55
N LEU A 62 2.88 -8.60 2.93
CA LEU A 62 1.51 -8.93 2.59
C LEU A 62 0.63 -9.10 3.85
N ILE A 63 1.16 -9.77 4.88
CA ILE A 63 0.45 -9.96 6.16
C ILE A 63 0.17 -8.60 6.82
N LEU A 64 1.19 -7.77 6.95
CA LEU A 64 1.05 -6.43 7.54
C LEU A 64 0.11 -5.55 6.72
N GLY A 65 0.28 -5.53 5.41
CA GLY A 65 -0.55 -4.73 4.52
C GLY A 65 -2.02 -5.14 4.57
N LYS A 66 -2.31 -6.43 4.56
CA LYS A 66 -3.68 -6.94 4.70
C LYS A 66 -4.27 -6.62 6.05
N PHE A 67 -3.51 -6.78 7.11
CA PHE A 67 -3.98 -6.47 8.48
C PHE A 67 -4.37 -5.00 8.61
N TYR A 68 -3.44 -4.09 8.34
CA TYR A 68 -3.71 -2.65 8.45
C TYR A 68 -4.73 -2.17 7.43
N GLY A 69 -4.68 -2.68 6.22
CA GLY A 69 -5.64 -2.33 5.17
C GLY A 69 -7.07 -2.75 5.50
N ALA A 70 -7.25 -3.97 6.03
CA ALA A 70 -8.58 -4.48 6.39
C ALA A 70 -9.20 -3.72 7.57
N HIS A 71 -8.37 -3.27 8.53
CA HIS A 71 -8.82 -2.54 9.72
C HIS A 71 -8.92 -1.03 9.51
N ALA A 72 -8.38 -0.51 8.42
CA ALA A 72 -8.42 0.92 8.13
C ALA A 72 -9.84 1.43 7.87
N LYS A 73 -10.12 2.63 8.35
CA LYS A 73 -11.39 3.33 8.15
C LYS A 73 -11.46 4.09 6.82
N VAL A 74 -10.35 4.13 6.10
CA VAL A 74 -10.23 4.75 4.78
C VAL A 74 -9.85 3.70 3.73
N PRO A 75 -10.07 3.97 2.43
CA PRO A 75 -9.65 3.06 1.38
C PRO A 75 -8.12 2.90 1.33
N ILE A 76 -7.65 1.66 1.33
CA ILE A 76 -6.23 1.31 1.21
C ILE A 76 -6.05 0.43 -0.02
N VAL A 77 -5.08 0.78 -0.86
CA VAL A 77 -4.61 -0.05 -1.97
C VAL A 77 -3.25 -0.63 -1.59
N LEU A 78 -3.10 -1.95 -1.64
CA LEU A 78 -1.78 -2.57 -1.51
C LEU A 78 -1.07 -2.58 -2.86
N HIS A 79 0.21 -2.23 -2.86
CA HIS A 79 1.01 -2.10 -4.08
C HIS A 79 2.40 -2.70 -3.90
N LEU A 80 2.83 -3.48 -4.90
CA LEU A 80 4.23 -3.89 -5.05
C LEU A 80 4.95 -2.81 -5.87
N ASP A 81 5.88 -2.11 -5.23
CA ASP A 81 6.68 -1.06 -5.83
C ASP A 81 8.11 -1.56 -6.10
N HIS A 82 8.65 -1.32 -7.30
CA HIS A 82 10.01 -1.72 -7.68
C HIS A 82 10.31 -3.21 -7.45
N GLY A 83 9.62 -4.10 -8.11
CA GLY A 83 9.99 -5.52 -8.20
C GLY A 83 11.19 -5.69 -9.12
N PHE A 84 12.26 -6.40 -8.66
CA PHE A 84 13.51 -6.54 -9.41
C PHE A 84 13.50 -7.70 -10.42
N SER A 85 12.50 -8.58 -10.34
CA SER A 85 12.38 -9.69 -11.28
C SER A 85 10.93 -9.96 -11.65
N PRO A 86 10.68 -10.48 -12.88
CA PRO A 86 9.34 -10.93 -13.26
C PRO A 86 8.78 -12.00 -12.34
N ASP A 87 9.63 -12.88 -11.81
CA ASP A 87 9.19 -13.96 -10.91
C ASP A 87 8.65 -13.40 -9.59
N LEU A 88 9.31 -12.41 -8.99
CA LEU A 88 8.79 -11.75 -7.80
C LEU A 88 7.47 -11.05 -8.06
N VAL A 89 7.34 -10.37 -9.19
CA VAL A 89 6.10 -9.69 -9.57
C VAL A 89 4.96 -10.69 -9.72
N LYS A 90 5.20 -11.82 -10.37
CA LYS A 90 4.21 -12.90 -10.49
C LYS A 90 3.84 -13.49 -9.14
N TYR A 91 4.81 -13.69 -8.27
CA TYR A 91 4.59 -14.18 -6.91
C TYR A 91 3.70 -13.24 -6.09
N GLY A 92 3.86 -11.92 -6.26
CA GLY A 92 3.10 -10.88 -5.55
C GLY A 92 1.66 -10.70 -6.04
N ILE A 93 1.32 -11.29 -7.17
CA ILE A 93 -0.05 -11.25 -7.68
C ILE A 93 -0.86 -12.34 -6.99
#